data_afb78581e45e32f1a7cbab280dee9ea8
#
_entry.id   afb78581e45e32f1a7cbab280dee9ea8
#
_cell.length_a   1.000
_cell.length_b   1.000
_cell.length_c   1.000
_cell.angle_alpha   90.00
_cell.angle_beta   90.00
_cell.angle_gamma   90.00
#
_symmetry.space_group_name_H-M   'P 1'
#
loop_
_entity.id
_entity.type
_entity.pdbx_description
1 polymer ?
#
loop_
_entity_poly.entity_id
_entity_poly.type
_entity_poly.pdbx_seq_one_letter_code
_entity_poly.pdbx_strand_id
1 'polypeptide(L)'
;CKKGYSTVHHFYDRLCVSCGDLNFAKRAELADLRGRVALLTGGRVKIGYQAGLKLLRSGAHLIVTTRFPRDSASRYAQEPGFGEWCDRLEIFGLDLRHAPSVEAFCRGLLSTRDRLDVIVNNACQTVRRPPDFYSHMMAAESASLKNATPAVQKLLAAYEGSDAITTAGTTAGLVNASQPELFPKG
;
A
#
# COMPACT_ATOMS: atom_id res chain seq x y z
N CYS A 1 -7.45 5.06 30.43
CA CYS A 1 -8.26 5.35 31.63
C CYS A 1 -8.34 6.88 31.82
N LYS A 2 -9.35 7.34 32.54
CA LYS A 2 -9.53 8.77 32.85
C LYS A 2 -9.02 9.13 34.26
N LYS A 3 -8.01 8.40 34.76
CA LYS A 3 -7.42 8.62 36.10
C LYS A 3 -6.23 9.56 35.96
N GLY A 4 -6.05 10.45 36.95
CA GLY A 4 -4.83 11.26 37.08
C GLY A 4 -3.61 10.34 37.30
N TYR A 5 -2.45 10.71 36.75
CA TYR A 5 -1.19 9.99 36.91
C TYR A 5 -0.02 10.97 36.92
N SER A 6 1.04 10.62 37.61
CA SER A 6 2.29 11.40 37.68
C SER A 6 3.43 10.71 36.94
N THR A 7 3.31 9.40 36.67
CA THR A 7 4.31 8.62 35.93
C THR A 7 3.81 8.30 34.56
N VAL A 8 4.56 8.67 33.52
CA VAL A 8 4.26 8.35 32.13
C VAL A 8 4.90 7.04 31.70
N HIS A 9 4.32 6.39 30.70
CA HIS A 9 4.88 5.17 30.12
C HIS A 9 6.17 5.48 29.34
N HIS A 10 7.15 4.57 29.39
CA HIS A 10 8.48 4.74 28.76
C HIS A 10 8.43 5.02 27.23
N PHE A 11 7.39 4.58 26.54
CA PHE A 11 7.22 4.76 25.10
C PHE A 11 6.15 5.81 24.75
N TYR A 12 5.10 5.94 25.55
CA TYR A 12 3.99 6.86 25.29
C TYR A 12 4.05 8.04 26.29
N ASP A 13 4.24 9.25 25.79
CA ASP A 13 4.35 10.48 26.56
C ASP A 13 3.03 10.94 27.22
N ARG A 14 1.89 10.45 26.75
CA ARG A 14 0.54 10.85 27.20
C ARG A 14 -0.27 9.74 27.81
N LEU A 15 0.34 8.65 28.20
CA LEU A 15 -0.33 7.53 28.83
C LEU A 15 0.31 7.22 30.21
N CYS A 16 -0.55 6.89 31.17
CA CYS A 16 -0.06 6.26 32.41
C CYS A 16 0.53 4.87 32.09
N VAL A 17 1.35 4.35 32.99
CA VAL A 17 2.06 3.08 32.77
C VAL A 17 1.10 1.96 32.33
N SER A 18 0.02 1.70 33.04
CA SER A 18 -0.90 0.60 32.72
C SER A 18 -1.59 0.74 31.37
N CYS A 19 -2.00 1.97 30.99
CA CYS A 19 -2.57 2.21 29.65
C CYS A 19 -1.50 2.10 28.58
N GLY A 20 -0.28 2.55 28.87
CA GLY A 20 0.87 2.42 27.99
C GLY A 20 1.23 0.96 27.71
N ASP A 21 1.36 0.15 28.75
CA ASP A 21 1.66 -1.29 28.65
C ASP A 21 0.63 -2.02 27.79
N LEU A 22 -0.67 -1.76 28.02
CA LEU A 22 -1.74 -2.34 27.21
C LEU A 22 -1.60 -1.96 25.72
N ASN A 23 -1.41 -0.68 25.43
CA ASN A 23 -1.26 -0.22 24.04
C ASN A 23 0.04 -0.74 23.42
N PHE A 24 1.12 -0.83 24.18
CA PHE A 24 2.40 -1.36 23.73
C PHE A 24 2.31 -2.85 23.36
N ALA A 25 1.67 -3.66 24.20
CA ALA A 25 1.41 -5.06 23.91
C ALA A 25 0.57 -5.24 22.62
N LYS A 26 -0.48 -4.41 22.44
CA LYS A 26 -1.34 -4.44 21.25
C LYS A 26 -0.62 -4.10 19.93
N ARG A 27 0.51 -3.41 19.96
CA ARG A 27 1.31 -3.13 18.75
C ARG A 27 1.86 -4.40 18.11
N ALA A 28 2.30 -5.36 18.91
CA ALA A 28 2.88 -6.60 18.45
C ALA A 28 1.87 -7.75 18.28
N GLU A 29 0.62 -7.56 18.75
CA GLU A 29 -0.42 -8.57 18.64
C GLU A 29 -0.80 -8.82 17.19
N LEU A 30 -0.80 -10.08 16.78
CA LEU A 30 -1.19 -10.54 15.44
C LEU A 30 -2.41 -11.46 15.54
N ALA A 31 -3.27 -11.41 14.53
CA ALA A 31 -4.31 -12.40 14.31
C ALA A 31 -3.81 -13.50 13.38
N ASP A 32 -4.43 -14.67 13.39
CA ASP A 32 -4.19 -15.68 12.35
C ASP A 32 -5.06 -15.38 11.11
N LEU A 33 -4.41 -14.88 10.06
CA LEU A 33 -5.06 -14.55 8.79
C LEU A 33 -4.59 -15.47 7.65
N ARG A 34 -4.03 -16.63 7.96
CA ARG A 34 -3.61 -17.60 6.94
C ARG A 34 -4.80 -18.03 6.08
N GLY A 35 -4.61 -18.05 4.76
CA GLY A 35 -5.65 -18.35 3.79
C GLY A 35 -6.69 -17.24 3.58
N ARG A 36 -6.51 -16.07 4.20
CA ARG A 36 -7.35 -14.88 3.98
C ARG A 36 -6.71 -13.96 2.95
N VAL A 37 -7.55 -13.35 2.11
CA VAL A 37 -7.15 -12.35 1.12
C VAL A 37 -7.58 -10.98 1.58
N ALA A 38 -6.64 -10.04 1.64
CA ALA A 38 -6.87 -8.66 2.05
C ALA A 38 -6.51 -7.70 0.92
N LEU A 39 -7.37 -6.73 0.66
CA LEU A 39 -7.12 -5.57 -0.21
C LEU A 39 -6.87 -4.34 0.66
N LEU A 40 -5.74 -3.68 0.44
CA LEU A 40 -5.36 -2.46 1.14
C LEU A 40 -5.13 -1.32 0.14
N THR A 41 -5.93 -0.27 0.22
CA THR A 41 -5.72 0.92 -0.60
C THR A 41 -4.72 1.87 0.06
N GLY A 42 -3.76 2.40 -0.73
CA GLY A 42 -2.77 3.35 -0.23
C GLY A 42 -1.72 2.73 0.71
N GLY A 43 -1.27 1.50 0.43
CA GLY A 43 -0.33 0.76 1.30
C GLY A 43 1.14 1.13 1.17
N ARG A 44 1.52 2.21 0.45
CA ARG A 44 2.92 2.56 0.17
C ARG A 44 3.69 3.14 1.36
N VAL A 45 3.06 3.97 2.18
CA VAL A 45 3.72 4.72 3.27
C VAL A 45 2.82 4.88 4.48
N LYS A 46 3.42 5.26 5.62
CA LYS A 46 2.74 5.65 6.87
C LYS A 46 1.79 4.55 7.38
N ILE A 47 0.55 4.91 7.72
CA ILE A 47 -0.43 4.02 8.34
C ILE A 47 -0.73 2.82 7.44
N GLY A 48 -0.99 3.04 6.15
CA GLY A 48 -1.26 1.95 5.21
C GLY A 48 -0.10 0.97 5.10
N TYR A 49 1.14 1.46 5.05
CA TYR A 49 2.32 0.61 5.00
C TYR A 49 2.44 -0.28 6.25
N GLN A 50 2.29 0.30 7.45
CA GLN A 50 2.35 -0.46 8.70
C GLN A 50 1.19 -1.45 8.83
N ALA A 51 -0.01 -1.09 8.36
CA ALA A 51 -1.15 -2.00 8.30
C ALA A 51 -0.86 -3.17 7.35
N GLY A 52 -0.27 -2.90 6.17
CA GLY A 52 0.14 -3.93 5.23
C GLY A 52 1.14 -4.91 5.82
N LEU A 53 2.19 -4.42 6.47
CA LEU A 53 3.17 -5.27 7.16
C LEU A 53 2.51 -6.13 8.25
N LYS A 54 1.57 -5.55 9.01
CA LYS A 54 0.86 -6.30 10.04
C LYS A 54 -0.02 -7.41 9.46
N LEU A 55 -0.72 -7.15 8.35
CA LEU A 55 -1.51 -8.17 7.64
C LEU A 55 -0.63 -9.31 7.09
N LEU A 56 0.52 -8.99 6.50
CA LEU A 56 1.49 -9.97 5.99
C LEU A 56 2.07 -10.84 7.11
N ARG A 57 2.48 -10.22 8.22
CA ARG A 57 2.97 -10.93 9.41
C ARG A 57 1.90 -11.80 10.07
N SER A 58 0.63 -11.41 9.92
CA SER A 58 -0.54 -12.20 10.35
C SER A 58 -0.86 -13.38 9.42
N GLY A 59 -0.17 -13.53 8.29
CA GLY A 59 -0.34 -14.64 7.37
C GLY A 59 -1.28 -14.37 6.18
N ALA A 60 -1.86 -13.17 6.06
CA ALA A 60 -2.75 -12.84 4.95
C ALA A 60 -2.03 -12.82 3.60
N HIS A 61 -2.76 -13.16 2.55
CA HIS A 61 -2.42 -12.77 1.19
C HIS A 61 -2.85 -11.32 0.99
N LEU A 62 -1.92 -10.43 0.69
CA LEU A 62 -2.14 -8.99 0.65
C LEU A 62 -2.05 -8.44 -0.76
N ILE A 63 -3.08 -7.74 -1.18
CA ILE A 63 -3.13 -6.95 -2.41
C ILE A 63 -3.06 -5.47 -2.01
N VAL A 64 -2.01 -4.78 -2.42
CA VAL A 64 -1.80 -3.36 -2.16
C VAL A 64 -2.07 -2.56 -3.43
N THR A 65 -2.87 -1.49 -3.33
CA THR A 65 -2.99 -0.51 -4.41
C THR A 65 -2.34 0.80 -4.04
N THR A 66 -1.66 1.42 -5.01
CA THR A 66 -0.98 2.71 -4.84
C THR A 66 -0.78 3.40 -6.19
N ARG A 67 -0.62 4.72 -6.20
CA ARG A 67 -0.22 5.47 -7.40
C ARG A 67 1.25 5.29 -7.79
N PHE A 68 2.07 4.77 -6.87
CA PHE A 68 3.51 4.60 -7.04
C PHE A 68 3.90 3.14 -6.71
N PRO A 69 3.59 2.20 -7.63
CA PRO A 69 3.77 0.77 -7.37
C PRO A 69 5.24 0.37 -7.24
N ARG A 70 6.16 0.99 -7.99
CA ARG A 70 7.59 0.63 -7.97
C ARG A 70 8.28 1.09 -6.69
N ASP A 71 8.02 2.33 -6.25
CA ASP A 71 8.50 2.80 -4.94
C ASP A 71 7.93 1.94 -3.82
N SER A 72 6.64 1.58 -3.91
CA SER A 72 6.02 0.67 -2.94
C SER A 72 6.71 -0.70 -2.90
N ALA A 73 6.90 -1.33 -4.05
CA ALA A 73 7.55 -2.63 -4.14
C ALA A 73 9.00 -2.59 -3.61
N SER A 74 9.75 -1.54 -3.94
CA SER A 74 11.10 -1.34 -3.42
C SER A 74 11.13 -1.23 -1.89
N ARG A 75 10.16 -0.54 -1.28
CA ARG A 75 10.05 -0.41 0.19
C ARG A 75 9.76 -1.74 0.86
N TYR A 76 8.77 -2.48 0.37
CA TYR A 76 8.44 -3.79 0.90
C TYR A 76 9.60 -4.79 0.73
N ALA A 77 10.30 -4.76 -0.41
CA ALA A 77 11.44 -5.64 -0.67
C ALA A 77 12.65 -5.41 0.27
N GLN A 78 12.74 -4.23 0.90
CA GLN A 78 13.79 -3.89 1.86
C GLN A 78 13.42 -4.21 3.32
N GLU A 79 12.19 -4.65 3.58
CA GLU A 79 11.76 -4.94 4.95
C GLU A 79 12.44 -6.18 5.52
N PRO A 80 12.85 -6.14 6.80
CA PRO A 80 13.26 -7.34 7.51
C PRO A 80 12.16 -8.41 7.46
N GLY A 81 12.52 -9.65 7.14
CA GLY A 81 11.57 -10.75 7.02
C GLY A 81 10.82 -10.80 5.68
N PHE A 82 11.21 -10.00 4.67
CA PHE A 82 10.61 -10.02 3.33
C PHE A 82 10.46 -11.45 2.77
N GLY A 83 11.48 -12.30 2.92
CA GLY A 83 11.46 -13.68 2.44
C GLY A 83 10.35 -14.56 3.03
N GLU A 84 9.81 -14.21 4.21
CA GLU A 84 8.76 -15.00 4.88
C GLU A 84 7.37 -14.78 4.28
N TRP A 85 7.17 -13.68 3.57
CA TRP A 85 5.85 -13.28 3.09
C TRP A 85 5.82 -12.71 1.66
N CYS A 86 6.96 -12.65 0.96
CA CYS A 86 7.04 -12.10 -0.39
C CYS A 86 6.11 -12.79 -1.40
N ASP A 87 5.80 -14.08 -1.21
CA ASP A 87 4.87 -14.86 -2.06
C ASP A 87 3.40 -14.51 -1.82
N ARG A 88 3.11 -13.78 -0.75
CA ARG A 88 1.77 -13.39 -0.34
C ARG A 88 1.48 -11.90 -0.52
N LEU A 89 2.36 -11.17 -1.20
CA LEU A 89 2.20 -9.75 -1.49
C LEU A 89 2.15 -9.49 -3.00
N GLU A 90 1.10 -8.78 -3.42
CA GLU A 90 0.94 -8.27 -4.77
C GLU A 90 0.72 -6.76 -4.71
N ILE A 91 1.34 -6.01 -5.63
CA ILE A 91 1.25 -4.55 -5.65
C ILE A 91 0.76 -4.08 -7.02
N PHE A 92 -0.31 -3.30 -7.02
CA PHE A 92 -0.94 -2.76 -8.21
C PHE A 92 -0.83 -1.23 -8.27
N GLY A 93 -0.50 -0.72 -9.45
CA GLY A 93 -0.61 0.70 -9.77
C GLY A 93 -2.08 1.07 -9.97
N LEU A 94 -2.62 1.95 -9.12
CA LEU A 94 -4.02 2.36 -9.22
C LEU A 94 -4.20 3.79 -8.69
N ASP A 95 -4.78 4.65 -9.50
CA ASP A 95 -5.30 5.93 -9.07
C ASP A 95 -6.82 5.83 -8.89
N LEU A 96 -7.28 5.95 -7.65
CA LEU A 96 -8.71 5.83 -7.31
C LEU A 96 -9.58 6.97 -7.88
N ARG A 97 -8.97 8.00 -8.45
CA ARG A 97 -9.68 9.09 -9.14
C ARG A 97 -10.05 8.73 -10.58
N HIS A 98 -9.39 7.74 -11.17
CA HIS A 98 -9.62 7.29 -12.54
C HIS A 98 -10.56 6.08 -12.53
N ALA A 99 -11.87 6.33 -12.62
CA ALA A 99 -12.91 5.30 -12.55
C ALA A 99 -12.71 4.13 -13.52
N PRO A 100 -12.32 4.32 -14.79
CA PRO A 100 -12.09 3.19 -15.71
C PRO A 100 -11.00 2.23 -15.23
N SER A 101 -9.91 2.74 -14.64
CA SER A 101 -8.86 1.89 -14.07
C SER A 101 -9.32 1.14 -12.82
N VAL A 102 -10.16 1.77 -12.00
CA VAL A 102 -10.76 1.11 -10.81
C VAL A 102 -11.67 -0.03 -11.26
N GLU A 103 -12.51 0.19 -12.25
CA GLU A 103 -13.39 -0.86 -12.82
C GLU A 103 -12.58 -2.01 -13.43
N ALA A 104 -11.53 -1.70 -14.21
CA ALA A 104 -10.65 -2.70 -14.80
C ALA A 104 -9.96 -3.54 -13.72
N PHE A 105 -9.45 -2.89 -12.67
CA PHE A 105 -8.85 -3.55 -11.53
C PHE A 105 -9.85 -4.46 -10.81
N CYS A 106 -11.06 -3.98 -10.52
CA CYS A 106 -12.11 -4.78 -9.89
C CYS A 106 -12.49 -6.00 -10.74
N ARG A 107 -12.67 -5.83 -12.07
CA ARG A 107 -12.92 -6.95 -12.98
C ARG A 107 -11.79 -7.98 -12.96
N GLY A 108 -10.53 -7.51 -12.97
CA GLY A 108 -9.35 -8.36 -12.86
C GLY A 108 -9.34 -9.17 -11.55
N LEU A 109 -9.66 -8.54 -10.43
CA LEU A 109 -9.77 -9.25 -9.14
C LEU A 109 -10.87 -10.32 -9.18
N LEU A 110 -12.06 -9.98 -9.68
CA LEU A 110 -13.19 -10.91 -9.77
C LEU A 110 -12.90 -12.11 -10.67
N SER A 111 -12.09 -11.94 -11.73
CA SER A 111 -11.73 -13.03 -12.64
C SER A 111 -10.58 -13.92 -12.14
N THR A 112 -9.76 -13.42 -11.21
CA THR A 112 -8.53 -14.10 -10.76
C THR A 112 -8.57 -14.56 -9.31
N ARG A 113 -9.60 -14.19 -8.55
CA ARG A 113 -9.70 -14.48 -7.12
C ARG A 113 -11.05 -15.09 -6.76
N ASP A 114 -10.99 -16.22 -6.05
CA ASP A 114 -12.19 -16.90 -5.55
C ASP A 114 -12.77 -16.21 -4.30
N ARG A 115 -11.99 -15.38 -3.64
CA ARG A 115 -12.39 -14.72 -2.40
C ARG A 115 -11.66 -13.39 -2.16
N LEU A 116 -12.32 -12.52 -1.42
CA LEU A 116 -11.77 -11.32 -0.81
C LEU A 116 -12.38 -11.18 0.58
N ASP A 117 -11.58 -11.37 1.63
CA ASP A 117 -12.07 -11.42 3.01
C ASP A 117 -12.06 -10.07 3.71
N VAL A 118 -11.09 -9.21 3.39
CA VAL A 118 -10.88 -7.94 4.06
C VAL A 118 -10.59 -6.84 3.04
N ILE A 119 -11.28 -5.71 3.19
CA ILE A 119 -10.96 -4.48 2.45
C ILE A 119 -10.60 -3.39 3.45
N VAL A 120 -9.41 -2.83 3.32
CA VAL A 120 -8.93 -1.70 4.12
C VAL A 120 -8.87 -0.46 3.24
N ASN A 121 -9.89 0.39 3.34
CA ASN A 121 -9.96 1.67 2.64
C ASN A 121 -9.13 2.72 3.39
N ASN A 122 -7.82 2.77 3.12
CA ASN A 122 -6.90 3.68 3.78
C ASN A 122 -6.41 4.81 2.85
N ALA A 123 -6.50 4.65 1.53
CA ALA A 123 -6.09 5.70 0.61
C ALA A 123 -6.86 7.00 0.87
N CYS A 124 -6.15 8.00 1.40
CA CYS A 124 -6.70 9.32 1.66
C CYS A 124 -5.62 10.39 1.41
N GLN A 125 -6.00 11.50 0.82
CA GLN A 125 -5.13 12.65 0.63
C GLN A 125 -5.80 13.88 1.25
N THR A 126 -5.44 14.18 2.50
CA THR A 126 -5.96 15.33 3.24
C THR A 126 -5.32 16.64 2.80
N VAL A 127 -4.07 16.60 2.31
CA VAL A 127 -3.32 17.75 1.84
C VAL A 127 -2.93 17.54 0.38
N ARG A 128 -3.42 18.40 -0.51
CA ARG A 128 -2.99 18.41 -1.91
C ARG A 128 -1.56 18.89 -2.01
N ARG A 129 -0.74 18.13 -2.72
CA ARG A 129 0.64 18.49 -3.03
C ARG A 129 0.71 19.00 -4.46
N PRO A 130 1.53 20.02 -4.76
CA PRO A 130 1.75 20.47 -6.13
C PRO A 130 2.33 19.34 -6.98
N PRO A 131 2.14 19.36 -8.32
CA PRO A 131 2.64 18.32 -9.23
C PRO A 131 4.13 18.01 -9.04
N ASP A 132 4.95 19.02 -8.91
CA ASP A 132 6.40 18.90 -8.77
C ASP A 132 6.86 18.20 -7.49
N PHE A 133 5.98 18.11 -6.49
CA PHE A 133 6.29 17.41 -5.24
C PHE A 133 6.66 15.93 -5.46
N TYR A 134 6.11 15.31 -6.50
CA TYR A 134 6.34 13.91 -6.82
C TYR A 134 7.31 13.69 -7.99
N SER A 135 7.87 14.76 -8.57
CA SER A 135 8.74 14.69 -9.76
C SER A 135 9.93 13.74 -9.55
N HIS A 136 10.52 13.74 -8.37
CA HIS A 136 11.64 12.87 -8.02
C HIS A 136 11.30 11.36 -8.04
N MET A 137 10.02 10.99 -7.89
CA MET A 137 9.59 9.58 -7.97
C MET A 137 9.22 9.16 -9.39
N MET A 138 8.85 10.13 -10.24
CA MET A 138 8.35 9.85 -11.59
C MET A 138 9.37 9.14 -12.47
N ALA A 139 10.64 9.51 -12.37
CA ALA A 139 11.70 8.86 -13.12
C ALA A 139 11.82 7.36 -12.79
N ALA A 140 11.73 7.02 -11.50
CA ALA A 140 11.76 5.63 -11.04
C ALA A 140 10.50 4.86 -11.45
N GLU A 141 9.32 5.48 -11.35
CA GLU A 141 8.05 4.87 -11.76
C GLU A 141 7.96 4.66 -13.28
N SER A 142 8.62 5.49 -14.09
CA SER A 142 8.65 5.39 -15.56
C SER A 142 9.81 4.52 -16.08
N ALA A 143 10.76 4.13 -15.25
CA ALA A 143 11.89 3.30 -15.65
C ALA A 143 11.45 1.90 -16.12
N SER A 144 12.25 1.21 -16.93
CA SER A 144 11.94 -0.17 -17.32
C SER A 144 11.98 -1.11 -16.12
N LEU A 145 10.96 -1.97 -15.97
CA LEU A 145 10.93 -2.99 -14.91
C LEU A 145 12.08 -4.00 -15.06
N LYS A 146 12.60 -4.19 -16.28
CA LYS A 146 13.75 -5.08 -16.54
C LYS A 146 15.00 -4.71 -15.73
N ASN A 147 15.11 -3.44 -15.34
CA ASN A 147 16.24 -2.93 -14.55
C ASN A 147 15.97 -2.99 -13.03
N ALA A 148 14.79 -3.41 -12.61
CA ALA A 148 14.44 -3.56 -11.21
C ALA A 148 15.01 -4.87 -10.63
N THR A 149 15.15 -4.93 -9.30
CA THR A 149 15.58 -6.16 -8.63
C THR A 149 14.55 -7.28 -8.81
N PRO A 150 14.97 -8.56 -8.78
CA PRO A 150 14.06 -9.70 -8.91
C PRO A 150 12.90 -9.65 -7.88
N ALA A 151 13.16 -9.17 -6.67
CA ALA A 151 12.15 -8.99 -5.64
C ALA A 151 11.05 -7.99 -6.08
N VAL A 152 11.44 -6.84 -6.63
CA VAL A 152 10.50 -5.83 -7.14
C VAL A 152 9.73 -6.35 -8.34
N GLN A 153 10.39 -7.04 -9.27
CA GLN A 153 9.74 -7.65 -10.44
C GLN A 153 8.67 -8.65 -10.01
N LYS A 154 8.97 -9.49 -9.02
CA LYS A 154 8.03 -10.48 -8.46
C LYS A 154 6.77 -9.81 -7.90
N LEU A 155 6.92 -8.77 -7.08
CA LEU A 155 5.80 -8.06 -6.45
C LEU A 155 4.88 -7.35 -7.44
N LEU A 156 5.40 -7.00 -8.62
CA LEU A 156 4.67 -6.29 -9.68
C LEU A 156 4.19 -7.23 -10.81
N ALA A 157 4.52 -8.52 -10.75
CA ALA A 157 4.24 -9.45 -11.85
C ALA A 157 2.75 -9.52 -12.22
N ALA A 158 1.86 -9.56 -11.22
CA ALA A 158 0.42 -9.58 -11.44
C ALA A 158 -0.11 -8.26 -12.04
N TYR A 159 0.50 -7.14 -11.69
CA TYR A 159 0.16 -5.82 -12.22
C TYR A 159 0.60 -5.67 -13.69
N GLU A 160 1.86 -5.97 -13.98
CA GLU A 160 2.42 -5.87 -15.34
C GLU A 160 1.81 -6.89 -16.32
N GLY A 161 1.34 -8.04 -15.81
CA GLY A 161 0.66 -9.08 -16.60
C GLY A 161 -0.84 -8.80 -16.84
N SER A 162 -1.40 -7.75 -16.25
CA SER A 162 -2.82 -7.43 -16.43
C SER A 162 -3.04 -6.44 -17.57
N ASP A 163 -3.27 -6.95 -18.79
CA ASP A 163 -3.53 -6.14 -20.00
C ASP A 163 -4.68 -5.14 -19.84
N ALA A 164 -5.67 -5.47 -19.02
CA ALA A 164 -6.85 -4.62 -18.80
C ALA A 164 -6.53 -3.34 -18.01
N ILE A 165 -5.50 -3.37 -17.14
CA ILE A 165 -5.09 -2.22 -16.35
C ILE A 165 -4.04 -1.40 -17.12
N THR A 166 -3.20 -2.06 -17.90
CA THR A 166 -2.16 -1.42 -18.72
C THR A 166 -2.73 -0.73 -19.97
N THR A 167 -3.79 -1.28 -20.59
CA THR A 167 -4.44 -0.62 -21.75
C THR A 167 -5.32 0.56 -21.38
N ALA A 168 -5.83 0.63 -20.14
CA ALA A 168 -6.56 1.82 -19.65
C ALA A 168 -5.65 3.01 -19.34
N GLY A 169 -4.35 2.83 -19.37
CA GLY A 169 -3.33 3.85 -19.21
C GLY A 169 -1.99 3.22 -18.91
N THR A 170 -0.99 3.42 -19.73
CA THR A 170 0.40 3.14 -19.37
C THR A 170 0.70 3.72 -17.98
N THR A 171 1.50 3.06 -17.16
CA THR A 171 1.89 3.53 -15.81
C THR A 171 2.33 4.99 -15.84
N ALA A 172 3.02 5.41 -16.91
CA ALA A 172 3.36 6.80 -17.20
C ALA A 172 2.11 7.65 -17.49
N GLY A 173 1.07 7.11 -18.14
CA GLY A 173 -0.20 7.80 -18.43
C GLY A 173 -1.05 8.00 -17.18
N LEU A 174 -1.15 7.00 -16.30
CA LEU A 174 -1.90 7.10 -15.04
C LEU A 174 -1.26 8.08 -14.05
N VAL A 175 0.06 8.10 -13.96
CA VAL A 175 0.77 9.04 -13.10
C VAL A 175 0.80 10.44 -13.75
N ASN A 176 0.92 10.55 -15.05
CA ASN A 176 0.91 11.84 -15.78
C ASN A 176 -0.50 12.41 -15.95
N ALA A 177 -1.53 11.60 -16.26
CA ALA A 177 -2.92 12.06 -16.41
C ALA A 177 -3.52 12.55 -15.09
N SER A 178 -3.04 12.04 -13.95
CA SER A 178 -3.55 12.45 -12.65
C SER A 178 -3.01 13.78 -12.13
N GLN A 179 -1.98 14.34 -12.75
CA GLN A 179 -1.32 15.56 -12.27
C GLN A 179 -1.79 16.84 -12.99
N PRO A 180 -1.91 16.89 -14.34
CA PRO A 180 -2.32 18.12 -15.05
C PRO A 180 -3.78 18.49 -14.84
N GLU A 181 -4.69 17.50 -14.74
CA GLU A 181 -6.14 17.76 -14.62
C GLU A 181 -6.56 18.32 -13.25
N LEU A 182 -5.72 18.17 -12.23
CA LEU A 182 -6.00 18.67 -10.87
C LEU A 182 -5.67 20.15 -10.69
N PHE A 183 -4.92 20.73 -11.62
CA PHE A 183 -4.48 22.13 -11.57
C PHE A 183 -4.62 22.73 -12.97
N PRO A 184 -5.85 23.16 -13.37
CA PRO A 184 -5.98 23.95 -14.58
C PRO A 184 -5.04 25.15 -14.44
N LYS A 185 -4.20 25.36 -15.44
CA LYS A 185 -3.38 26.58 -15.54
C LYS A 185 -4.37 27.74 -15.64
N GLY A 186 -4.45 28.55 -14.57
CA GLY A 186 -5.11 29.84 -14.60
C GLY A 186 -4.42 30.80 -15.57
#